data_5d9b4f3c271f1337331fd71d5a36b508
#
_entry.id   5d9b4f3c271f1337331fd71d5a36b508
#
_cell.length_a   1.000
_cell.length_b   1.000
_cell.length_c   1.000
_cell.angle_alpha   90.00
_cell.angle_beta   90.00
_cell.angle_gamma   90.00
#
_symmetry.space_group_name_H-M   'P 1'
#
loop_
_entity.id
_entity.type
_entity.pdbx_description
1 polymer ?
#
loop_
_entity_poly.entity_id
_entity_poly.type
_entity_poly.pdbx_seq_one_letter_code
_entity_poly.pdbx_strand_id
1 'polypeptide(L)'
;MTRFPPYYPKNALARWFDKRFPLPRFFYNTFVIFPVPRNLNYFYTFGGILTIMLLSQLLTGIVLAMHYVPDIHLAFETSERFRREGQFGWLFRPWHSVGSSFFFIAVYIHLARGLYYGSYKNMREMVWVTGIFIYIIMMAIAFFGYVLVWGMMSISAASVIAGLLKTIPLMGTWLHETLLGDYGVGQPTLNRFYVFHYVLSFVLLLFVGLHIWAIHCVGQGNPTGLAIQSDKETVPFAPYALIKDIFAITVFLIFFAWFLFYMPDYMGQAENYNVADPLKAPLRVVPEWYFLPFYAILRAITFDIGIFPSTFVGFVLFVSSICILIFVPWLDRSKICSARYRPVYKIFFWALVIDVVFLGWLGSREINDKILLWTQLATVYYFIFFLVILPTLPAFEKNCSLPSSIMQDLKQKKKRLW
;
A
#
# COMPACT_ATOMS: atom_id res chain seq x y z
N MET A 1 -11.63 20.73 -24.54
CA MET A 1 -12.15 19.80 -25.59
C MET A 1 -11.14 18.69 -25.77
N THR A 2 -11.55 17.45 -25.71
CA THR A 2 -10.65 16.30 -25.89
C THR A 2 -10.19 16.22 -27.33
N ARG A 3 -8.88 16.22 -27.57
CA ARG A 3 -8.24 16.08 -28.90
C ARG A 3 -8.58 14.75 -29.60
N PHE A 4 -9.03 13.77 -28.84
CA PHE A 4 -9.28 12.43 -29.34
C PHE A 4 -10.76 12.25 -29.67
N PRO A 5 -11.09 11.50 -30.75
CA PRO A 5 -12.48 11.35 -31.18
C PRO A 5 -13.32 10.70 -30.07
N PRO A 6 -14.50 11.25 -29.78
CA PRO A 6 -15.40 10.68 -28.79
C PRO A 6 -15.94 9.32 -29.26
N TYR A 7 -16.53 8.56 -28.32
CA TYR A 7 -17.17 7.29 -28.64
C TYR A 7 -18.40 7.49 -29.52
N TYR A 8 -18.45 6.79 -30.62
CA TYR A 8 -19.63 6.71 -31.50
C TYR A 8 -20.07 5.26 -31.67
N PRO A 9 -21.27 4.88 -31.21
CA PRO A 9 -21.80 3.53 -31.37
C PRO A 9 -22.08 3.24 -32.85
N LYS A 10 -21.50 2.15 -33.40
CA LYS A 10 -21.49 1.86 -34.84
C LYS A 10 -22.81 1.30 -35.38
N ASN A 11 -23.58 0.58 -34.57
CA ASN A 11 -24.83 -0.08 -35.00
C ASN A 11 -26.04 0.33 -34.19
N ALA A 12 -27.25 -0.07 -34.60
CA ALA A 12 -28.51 0.31 -33.97
C ALA A 12 -28.63 -0.20 -32.53
N LEU A 13 -28.18 -1.43 -32.26
CA LEU A 13 -28.20 -2.04 -30.93
C LEU A 13 -27.27 -1.28 -29.99
N ALA A 14 -26.05 -0.98 -30.43
CA ALA A 14 -25.07 -0.22 -29.65
C ALA A 14 -25.60 1.20 -29.34
N ARG A 15 -26.26 1.86 -30.31
CA ARG A 15 -26.92 3.17 -30.10
C ARG A 15 -28.08 3.09 -29.09
N TRP A 16 -28.88 2.03 -29.17
CA TRP A 16 -29.99 1.81 -28.26
C TRP A 16 -29.50 1.59 -26.83
N PHE A 17 -28.45 0.75 -26.66
CA PHE A 17 -27.82 0.48 -25.37
C PHE A 17 -27.14 1.72 -24.78
N ASP A 18 -26.30 2.41 -25.56
CA ASP A 18 -25.55 3.59 -25.11
C ASP A 18 -26.45 4.76 -24.68
N LYS A 19 -27.64 4.91 -25.30
CA LYS A 19 -28.64 5.90 -24.88
C LYS A 19 -29.26 5.61 -23.51
N ARG A 20 -29.33 4.34 -23.09
CA ARG A 20 -29.99 3.90 -21.85
C ARG A 20 -29.01 3.60 -20.74
N PHE A 21 -27.87 3.06 -21.10
CA PHE A 21 -26.81 2.69 -20.21
C PHE A 21 -25.45 2.98 -20.87
N PRO A 22 -24.91 4.21 -20.73
CA PRO A 22 -23.73 4.68 -21.47
C PRO A 22 -22.41 4.07 -20.98
N LEU A 23 -22.40 2.80 -20.60
CA LEU A 23 -21.24 2.06 -20.09
C LEU A 23 -20.09 1.98 -21.10
N PRO A 24 -20.32 1.64 -22.40
CA PRO A 24 -19.27 1.64 -23.41
C PRO A 24 -18.63 3.02 -23.58
N ARG A 25 -19.42 4.09 -23.55
CA ARG A 25 -18.94 5.48 -23.61
C ARG A 25 -18.10 5.82 -22.38
N PHE A 26 -18.55 5.43 -21.20
CA PHE A 26 -17.80 5.62 -19.94
C PHE A 26 -16.44 4.92 -20.01
N PHE A 27 -16.40 3.64 -20.38
CA PHE A 27 -15.14 2.90 -20.51
C PHE A 27 -14.21 3.51 -21.57
N TYR A 28 -14.75 3.87 -22.73
CA TYR A 28 -13.96 4.47 -23.79
C TYR A 28 -13.34 5.81 -23.36
N ASN A 29 -14.09 6.67 -22.71
CA ASN A 29 -13.60 7.97 -22.24
C ASN A 29 -12.58 7.82 -21.10
N THR A 30 -12.78 6.84 -20.21
CA THR A 30 -11.93 6.61 -19.03
C THR A 30 -10.64 5.88 -19.39
N PHE A 31 -10.72 4.84 -20.23
CA PHE A 31 -9.60 3.90 -20.44
C PHE A 31 -9.04 3.91 -21.87
N VAL A 32 -9.61 4.69 -22.79
CA VAL A 32 -9.08 4.79 -24.15
C VAL A 32 -8.56 6.18 -24.45
N ILE A 33 -9.42 7.19 -24.40
CA ILE A 33 -9.05 8.55 -24.84
C ILE A 33 -8.59 9.46 -23.69
N PHE A 34 -8.54 8.97 -22.45
CA PHE A 34 -8.06 9.78 -21.32
C PHE A 34 -6.66 10.34 -21.62
N PRO A 35 -6.46 11.67 -21.55
CA PRO A 35 -5.19 12.30 -21.91
C PRO A 35 -4.16 12.07 -20.79
N VAL A 36 -3.06 11.44 -21.13
CA VAL A 36 -1.93 11.21 -20.20
C VAL A 36 -0.69 11.96 -20.67
N PRO A 37 0.17 12.47 -19.76
CA PRO A 37 1.42 13.14 -20.10
C PRO A 37 2.36 12.23 -20.89
N ARG A 38 3.01 12.76 -21.94
CA ARG A 38 3.95 12.01 -22.80
C ARG A 38 5.23 11.58 -22.09
N ASN A 39 5.61 12.27 -21.02
CA ASN A 39 6.89 12.05 -20.31
C ASN A 39 6.79 11.03 -19.16
N LEU A 40 5.68 10.27 -19.05
CA LEU A 40 5.53 9.25 -18.02
C LEU A 40 6.64 8.19 -18.13
N ASN A 41 7.21 7.79 -17.00
CA ASN A 41 8.14 6.68 -16.88
C ASN A 41 7.44 5.46 -16.26
N TYR A 42 8.15 4.34 -16.16
CA TYR A 42 7.59 3.08 -15.64
C TYR A 42 7.16 3.12 -14.15
N PHE A 43 7.63 4.07 -13.33
CA PHE A 43 7.10 4.23 -11.97
C PHE A 43 5.62 4.66 -11.96
N TYR A 44 5.10 5.21 -13.04
CA TYR A 44 3.68 5.55 -13.17
C TYR A 44 2.78 4.37 -13.50
N THR A 45 3.35 3.21 -13.89
CA THR A 45 2.59 1.97 -14.19
C THR A 45 2.19 1.21 -12.93
N PHE A 46 2.74 1.56 -11.75
CA PHE A 46 2.43 0.86 -10.50
C PHE A 46 0.96 0.97 -10.08
N GLY A 47 0.21 1.98 -10.54
CA GLY A 47 -1.24 2.03 -10.37
C GLY A 47 -1.96 0.87 -11.09
N GLY A 48 -1.55 0.59 -12.33
CA GLY A 48 -2.06 -0.56 -13.10
C GLY A 48 -1.69 -1.90 -12.45
N ILE A 49 -0.42 -2.05 -12.01
CA ILE A 49 0.04 -3.24 -11.27
C ILE A 49 -0.82 -3.48 -10.01
N LEU A 50 -1.05 -2.44 -9.20
CA LEU A 50 -1.87 -2.52 -8.00
C LEU A 50 -3.32 -2.93 -8.31
N THR A 51 -3.89 -2.45 -9.41
CA THR A 51 -5.24 -2.85 -9.83
C THR A 51 -5.30 -4.34 -10.16
N ILE A 52 -4.31 -4.87 -10.90
CA ILE A 52 -4.24 -6.31 -11.22
C ILE A 52 -4.02 -7.14 -9.96
N MET A 53 -3.16 -6.68 -9.04
CA MET A 53 -2.95 -7.36 -7.76
C MET A 53 -4.22 -7.38 -6.90
N LEU A 54 -4.98 -6.28 -6.83
CA LEU A 54 -6.26 -6.25 -6.12
C LEU A 54 -7.26 -7.26 -6.70
N LEU A 55 -7.43 -7.27 -8.03
CA LEU A 55 -8.33 -8.23 -8.68
C LEU A 55 -7.88 -9.68 -8.44
N SER A 56 -6.59 -9.93 -8.50
CA SER A 56 -5.98 -11.23 -8.18
C SER A 56 -6.27 -11.66 -6.74
N GLN A 57 -6.11 -10.75 -5.75
CA GLN A 57 -6.40 -11.04 -4.35
C GLN A 57 -7.90 -11.31 -4.11
N LEU A 58 -8.78 -10.54 -4.74
CA LEU A 58 -10.22 -10.78 -4.65
C LEU A 58 -10.60 -12.15 -5.22
N LEU A 59 -10.12 -12.49 -6.41
CA LEU A 59 -10.42 -13.77 -7.05
C LEU A 59 -9.92 -14.96 -6.23
N THR A 60 -8.67 -14.93 -5.81
CA THR A 60 -8.10 -16.01 -4.99
C THR A 60 -8.74 -16.07 -3.61
N GLY A 61 -9.07 -14.92 -2.99
CA GLY A 61 -9.76 -14.85 -1.71
C GLY A 61 -11.18 -15.45 -1.77
N ILE A 62 -11.94 -15.21 -2.83
CA ILE A 62 -13.26 -15.82 -3.04
C ILE A 62 -13.13 -17.34 -3.13
N VAL A 63 -12.15 -17.85 -3.89
CA VAL A 63 -11.90 -19.31 -3.98
C VAL A 63 -11.54 -19.90 -2.62
N LEU A 64 -10.67 -19.23 -1.86
CA LEU A 64 -10.30 -19.68 -0.51
C LEU A 64 -11.51 -19.69 0.44
N ALA A 65 -12.37 -18.66 0.37
CA ALA A 65 -13.56 -18.55 1.22
C ALA A 65 -14.57 -19.70 0.98
N MET A 66 -14.61 -20.29 -0.23
CA MET A 66 -15.46 -21.46 -0.52
C MET A 66 -15.02 -22.73 0.22
N HIS A 67 -13.78 -22.80 0.68
CA HIS A 67 -13.19 -23.98 1.32
C HIS A 67 -12.84 -23.77 2.80
N TYR A 68 -12.90 -22.54 3.27
CA TYR A 68 -12.49 -22.15 4.62
C TYR A 68 -13.66 -22.22 5.60
N VAL A 69 -13.42 -22.80 6.77
CA VAL A 69 -14.39 -22.84 7.88
C VAL A 69 -13.87 -21.98 9.04
N PRO A 70 -14.56 -20.89 9.40
CA PRO A 70 -14.13 -19.98 10.47
C PRO A 70 -14.48 -20.54 11.85
N ASP A 71 -13.92 -21.68 12.22
CA ASP A 71 -14.05 -22.36 13.50
C ASP A 71 -12.65 -22.61 14.09
N ILE A 72 -12.46 -22.37 15.37
CA ILE A 72 -11.14 -22.45 16.02
C ILE A 72 -10.50 -23.84 15.93
N HIS A 73 -11.28 -24.91 15.76
CA HIS A 73 -10.79 -26.28 15.60
C HIS A 73 -10.57 -26.66 14.14
N LEU A 74 -11.24 -25.96 13.20
CA LEU A 74 -11.27 -26.32 11.77
C LEU A 74 -10.52 -25.34 10.87
N ALA A 75 -10.31 -24.08 11.30
CA ALA A 75 -9.75 -23.03 10.45
C ALA A 75 -8.35 -23.38 9.91
N PHE A 76 -7.45 -23.82 10.78
CA PHE A 76 -6.11 -24.26 10.38
C PHE A 76 -6.19 -25.49 9.46
N GLU A 77 -6.95 -26.51 9.87
CA GLU A 77 -7.08 -27.75 9.14
C GLU A 77 -7.68 -27.54 7.74
N THR A 78 -8.78 -26.78 7.62
CA THR A 78 -9.42 -26.53 6.32
C THR A 78 -8.55 -25.74 5.37
N SER A 79 -7.76 -24.77 5.89
CA SER A 79 -6.78 -24.01 5.11
C SER A 79 -5.67 -24.91 4.58
N GLU A 80 -5.09 -25.78 5.42
CA GLU A 80 -3.97 -26.67 5.05
C GLU A 80 -4.45 -27.85 4.20
N ARG A 81 -5.63 -28.42 4.49
CA ARG A 81 -6.22 -29.49 3.68
C ARG A 81 -6.52 -28.99 2.27
N PHE A 82 -7.11 -27.77 2.12
CA PHE A 82 -7.31 -27.21 0.79
C PHE A 82 -6.00 -27.04 0.03
N ARG A 83 -4.95 -26.55 0.69
CA ARG A 83 -3.61 -26.39 0.08
C ARG A 83 -3.04 -27.72 -0.43
N ARG A 84 -3.22 -28.82 0.30
CA ARG A 84 -2.58 -30.14 0.04
C ARG A 84 -3.43 -31.04 -0.83
N GLU A 85 -4.74 -31.07 -0.62
CA GLU A 85 -5.66 -32.04 -1.19
C GLU A 85 -6.68 -31.40 -2.14
N GLY A 86 -6.94 -30.07 -2.01
CA GLY A 86 -7.90 -29.37 -2.84
C GLY A 86 -7.45 -29.24 -4.28
N GLN A 87 -8.40 -29.31 -5.22
CA GLN A 87 -8.12 -29.11 -6.64
C GLN A 87 -7.55 -27.69 -6.86
N PHE A 88 -6.31 -27.61 -7.33
CA PHE A 88 -5.53 -26.37 -7.45
C PHE A 88 -5.27 -25.62 -6.12
N GLY A 89 -5.49 -26.24 -4.96
CA GLY A 89 -5.25 -25.61 -3.67
C GLY A 89 -3.78 -25.23 -3.48
N TRP A 90 -2.85 -26.06 -3.98
CA TRP A 90 -1.42 -25.79 -4.04
C TRP A 90 -1.05 -24.51 -4.79
N LEU A 91 -1.94 -24.04 -5.69
CA LEU A 91 -1.78 -22.79 -6.44
C LEU A 91 -2.51 -21.63 -5.75
N PHE A 92 -3.81 -21.76 -5.46
CA PHE A 92 -4.64 -20.67 -4.96
C PHE A 92 -4.23 -20.19 -3.57
N ARG A 93 -3.87 -21.10 -2.66
CA ARG A 93 -3.48 -20.72 -1.29
C ARG A 93 -2.15 -19.95 -1.26
N PRO A 94 -1.05 -20.44 -1.89
CA PRO A 94 0.17 -19.64 -2.04
C PRO A 94 0.00 -18.39 -2.89
N TRP A 95 -0.82 -18.41 -3.94
CA TRP A 95 -1.08 -17.23 -4.75
C TRP A 95 -1.64 -16.09 -3.90
N HIS A 96 -2.58 -16.39 -3.01
CA HIS A 96 -3.16 -15.39 -2.11
C HIS A 96 -2.12 -14.85 -1.12
N SER A 97 -1.33 -15.70 -0.49
CA SER A 97 -0.33 -15.30 0.51
C SER A 97 0.89 -14.58 -0.10
N VAL A 98 1.50 -15.12 -1.17
CA VAL A 98 2.57 -14.44 -1.91
C VAL A 98 2.06 -13.17 -2.55
N GLY A 99 0.83 -13.21 -3.09
CA GLY A 99 0.18 -12.07 -3.70
C GLY A 99 0.00 -10.90 -2.75
N SER A 100 -0.30 -11.14 -1.47
CA SER A 100 -0.35 -10.08 -0.47
C SER A 100 1.01 -9.37 -0.32
N SER A 101 2.12 -10.11 -0.25
CA SER A 101 3.46 -9.55 -0.19
C SER A 101 3.80 -8.72 -1.44
N PHE A 102 3.49 -9.21 -2.63
CA PHE A 102 3.71 -8.47 -3.88
C PHE A 102 2.81 -7.23 -3.99
N PHE A 103 1.61 -7.28 -3.42
CA PHE A 103 0.74 -6.12 -3.34
C PHE A 103 1.38 -5.02 -2.46
N PHE A 104 1.98 -5.38 -1.32
CA PHE A 104 2.72 -4.44 -0.47
C PHE A 104 4.00 -3.91 -1.13
N ILE A 105 4.77 -4.73 -1.83
CA ILE A 105 5.92 -4.26 -2.63
C ILE A 105 5.46 -3.18 -3.62
N ALA A 106 4.39 -3.45 -4.36
CA ALA A 106 3.87 -2.52 -5.35
C ALA A 106 3.37 -1.21 -4.72
N VAL A 107 2.67 -1.26 -3.57
CA VAL A 107 2.17 -0.03 -2.91
C VAL A 107 3.29 0.80 -2.30
N TYR A 108 4.33 0.19 -1.73
CA TYR A 108 5.49 0.93 -1.23
C TYR A 108 6.20 1.69 -2.35
N ILE A 109 6.40 1.06 -3.51
CA ILE A 109 6.97 1.73 -4.69
C ILE A 109 6.04 2.84 -5.20
N HIS A 110 4.74 2.60 -5.19
CA HIS A 110 3.73 3.59 -5.59
C HIS A 110 3.71 4.82 -4.67
N LEU A 111 3.80 4.64 -3.36
CA LEU A 111 3.90 5.71 -2.37
C LEU A 111 5.23 6.48 -2.51
N ALA A 112 6.36 5.77 -2.60
CA ALA A 112 7.67 6.36 -2.80
C ALA A 112 7.72 7.19 -4.10
N ARG A 113 7.12 6.71 -5.18
CA ARG A 113 6.96 7.47 -6.43
C ARG A 113 6.14 8.74 -6.20
N GLY A 114 5.05 8.64 -5.45
CA GLY A 114 4.21 9.79 -5.11
C GLY A 114 4.97 10.88 -4.36
N LEU A 115 5.76 10.50 -3.35
CA LEU A 115 6.65 11.39 -2.60
C LEU A 115 7.74 11.98 -3.49
N TYR A 116 8.45 11.17 -4.27
CA TYR A 116 9.56 11.61 -5.12
C TYR A 116 9.14 12.65 -6.16
N TYR A 117 8.00 12.44 -6.82
CA TYR A 117 7.51 13.35 -7.85
C TYR A 117 6.54 14.41 -7.35
N GLY A 118 6.26 14.45 -6.03
CA GLY A 118 5.31 15.38 -5.44
C GLY A 118 3.91 15.26 -6.07
N SER A 119 3.47 14.02 -6.29
CA SER A 119 2.23 13.72 -7.03
C SER A 119 0.96 14.20 -6.32
N TYR A 120 1.07 14.61 -5.06
CA TYR A 120 0.00 15.16 -4.22
C TYR A 120 -0.19 16.68 -4.39
N LYS A 121 0.66 17.35 -5.16
CA LYS A 121 0.60 18.81 -5.39
C LYS A 121 -0.32 19.16 -6.58
N ASN A 122 -0.61 20.45 -6.74
CA ASN A 122 -1.39 20.97 -7.86
C ASN A 122 -2.80 20.36 -7.91
N MET A 123 -3.60 20.56 -6.85
CA MET A 123 -4.99 20.10 -6.69
C MET A 123 -5.16 18.57 -6.63
N ARG A 124 -4.08 17.82 -6.28
CA ARG A 124 -4.11 16.35 -6.17
C ARG A 124 -4.01 15.87 -4.73
N GLU A 125 -4.27 16.75 -3.75
CA GLU A 125 -4.25 16.41 -2.33
C GLU A 125 -5.22 15.27 -2.02
N MET A 126 -6.43 15.32 -2.57
CA MET A 126 -7.43 14.27 -2.37
C MET A 126 -7.08 12.94 -3.05
N VAL A 127 -6.33 12.98 -4.16
CA VAL A 127 -5.77 11.75 -4.77
C VAL A 127 -4.80 11.08 -3.79
N TRP A 128 -3.95 11.85 -3.14
CA TRP A 128 -3.02 11.33 -2.14
C TRP A 128 -3.75 10.80 -0.91
N VAL A 129 -4.65 11.59 -0.33
CA VAL A 129 -5.40 11.25 0.88
C VAL A 129 -6.20 9.96 0.68
N THR A 130 -6.94 9.83 -0.42
CA THR A 130 -7.66 8.58 -0.73
C THR A 130 -6.71 7.40 -0.90
N GLY A 131 -5.52 7.62 -1.47
CA GLY A 131 -4.47 6.61 -1.57
C GLY A 131 -3.95 6.15 -0.21
N ILE A 132 -3.78 7.06 0.76
CA ILE A 132 -3.38 6.69 2.13
C ILE A 132 -4.51 5.93 2.86
N PHE A 133 -5.78 6.30 2.67
CA PHE A 133 -6.89 5.51 3.22
C PHE A 133 -6.93 4.10 2.63
N ILE A 134 -6.69 3.93 1.32
CA ILE A 134 -6.53 2.62 0.67
C ILE A 134 -5.40 1.83 1.36
N TYR A 135 -4.26 2.47 1.61
CA TYR A 135 -3.12 1.82 2.27
C TYR A 135 -3.46 1.37 3.69
N ILE A 136 -4.15 2.20 4.50
CA ILE A 136 -4.59 1.84 5.86
C ILE A 136 -5.59 0.67 5.82
N ILE A 137 -6.57 0.72 4.93
CA ILE A 137 -7.54 -0.38 4.76
C ILE A 137 -6.83 -1.67 4.33
N MET A 138 -5.85 -1.58 3.41
CA MET A 138 -5.05 -2.72 2.96
C MET A 138 -4.25 -3.34 4.11
N MET A 139 -3.65 -2.52 5.01
CA MET A 139 -2.97 -3.00 6.21
C MET A 139 -3.94 -3.77 7.13
N ALA A 140 -5.13 -3.22 7.37
CA ALA A 140 -6.14 -3.89 8.19
C ALA A 140 -6.60 -5.23 7.58
N ILE A 141 -6.87 -5.26 6.27
CA ILE A 141 -7.24 -6.49 5.55
C ILE A 141 -6.13 -7.53 5.69
N ALA A 142 -4.87 -7.16 5.46
CA ALA A 142 -3.74 -8.08 5.56
C ALA A 142 -3.59 -8.66 6.97
N PHE A 143 -3.75 -7.83 8.00
CA PHE A 143 -3.71 -8.29 9.39
C PHE A 143 -4.85 -9.27 9.69
N PHE A 144 -6.09 -8.93 9.36
CA PHE A 144 -7.21 -9.85 9.58
C PHE A 144 -7.02 -11.16 8.82
N GLY A 145 -6.60 -11.11 7.55
CA GLY A 145 -6.35 -12.29 6.73
C GLY A 145 -5.22 -13.19 7.26
N TYR A 146 -4.18 -12.59 7.83
CA TYR A 146 -3.11 -13.34 8.47
C TYR A 146 -3.61 -14.13 9.69
N VAL A 147 -4.51 -13.55 10.47
CA VAL A 147 -5.10 -14.23 11.64
C VAL A 147 -6.00 -15.39 11.23
N LEU A 148 -6.65 -15.33 10.06
CA LEU A 148 -7.55 -16.41 9.58
C LEU A 148 -6.84 -17.74 9.36
N VAL A 149 -5.53 -17.76 9.15
CA VAL A 149 -4.77 -19.03 9.05
C VAL A 149 -4.87 -19.83 10.33
N TRP A 150 -5.06 -19.16 11.47
CA TRP A 150 -5.22 -19.74 12.80
C TRP A 150 -4.05 -20.62 13.24
N GLY A 151 -2.85 -20.30 12.75
CA GLY A 151 -1.61 -20.90 13.19
C GLY A 151 -1.06 -20.22 14.46
N MET A 152 0.06 -20.75 14.98
CA MET A 152 0.70 -20.24 16.19
C MET A 152 1.02 -18.74 16.13
N MET A 153 1.59 -18.27 15.02
CA MET A 153 1.92 -16.86 14.84
C MET A 153 0.66 -16.00 14.62
N SER A 154 -0.39 -16.54 14.00
CA SER A 154 -1.66 -15.84 13.79
C SER A 154 -2.30 -15.43 15.11
N ILE A 155 -2.45 -16.36 16.06
CA ILE A 155 -3.03 -16.09 17.39
C ILE A 155 -2.13 -15.16 18.19
N SER A 156 -0.82 -15.40 18.17
CA SER A 156 0.14 -14.55 18.89
C SER A 156 0.11 -13.10 18.38
N ALA A 157 0.07 -12.89 17.07
CA ALA A 157 -0.03 -11.55 16.47
C ALA A 157 -1.36 -10.87 16.84
N ALA A 158 -2.48 -11.60 16.81
CA ALA A 158 -3.79 -11.08 17.22
C ALA A 158 -3.76 -10.64 18.70
N SER A 159 -3.20 -11.47 19.58
CA SER A 159 -3.09 -11.16 21.01
C SER A 159 -2.23 -9.94 21.28
N VAL A 160 -1.08 -9.80 20.59
CA VAL A 160 -0.18 -8.64 20.74
C VAL A 160 -0.85 -7.36 20.26
N ILE A 161 -1.42 -7.35 19.06
CA ILE A 161 -2.04 -6.14 18.50
C ILE A 161 -3.29 -5.73 19.29
N ALA A 162 -4.14 -6.69 19.65
CA ALA A 162 -5.29 -6.39 20.51
C ALA A 162 -4.85 -5.90 21.89
N GLY A 163 -3.77 -6.48 22.45
CA GLY A 163 -3.19 -6.06 23.71
C GLY A 163 -2.71 -4.61 23.72
N LEU A 164 -2.22 -4.09 22.58
CA LEU A 164 -1.86 -2.69 22.46
C LEU A 164 -3.04 -1.74 22.65
N LEU A 165 -4.25 -2.14 22.26
CA LEU A 165 -5.44 -1.34 22.47
C LEU A 165 -5.74 -1.12 23.97
N LYS A 166 -5.44 -2.11 24.83
CA LYS A 166 -5.61 -1.99 26.28
C LYS A 166 -4.79 -0.86 26.89
N THR A 167 -3.72 -0.43 26.22
CA THR A 167 -2.86 0.65 26.72
C THR A 167 -3.50 2.03 26.59
N ILE A 168 -4.58 2.17 25.81
CA ILE A 168 -5.29 3.43 25.60
C ILE A 168 -6.04 3.80 26.90
N PRO A 169 -5.76 4.97 27.48
CA PRO A 169 -6.43 5.39 28.70
C PRO A 169 -7.96 5.45 28.53
N LEU A 170 -8.70 5.07 29.57
CA LEU A 170 -10.16 5.12 29.69
C LEU A 170 -10.93 4.15 28.76
N MET A 171 -10.51 3.97 27.51
CA MET A 171 -11.27 3.21 26.52
C MET A 171 -10.59 1.88 26.11
N GLY A 172 -9.37 1.63 26.59
CA GLY A 172 -8.53 0.55 26.06
C GLY A 172 -9.15 -0.83 26.24
N THR A 173 -9.68 -1.15 27.41
CA THR A 173 -10.34 -2.43 27.68
C THR A 173 -11.59 -2.60 26.79
N TRP A 174 -12.42 -1.59 26.69
CA TRP A 174 -13.61 -1.62 25.84
C TRP A 174 -13.26 -1.82 24.36
N LEU A 175 -12.24 -1.12 23.85
CA LEU A 175 -11.76 -1.29 22.46
C LEU A 175 -11.23 -2.70 22.22
N HIS A 176 -10.45 -3.23 23.14
CA HIS A 176 -9.90 -4.58 23.08
C HIS A 176 -11.02 -5.62 23.00
N GLU A 177 -11.97 -5.60 23.94
CA GLU A 177 -13.09 -6.53 24.00
C GLU A 177 -14.03 -6.37 22.79
N THR A 178 -14.24 -5.13 22.34
CA THR A 178 -15.04 -4.85 21.14
C THR A 178 -14.37 -5.44 19.90
N LEU A 179 -13.05 -5.32 19.75
CA LEU A 179 -12.33 -5.88 18.61
C LEU A 179 -12.35 -7.41 18.63
N LEU A 180 -12.01 -8.00 19.77
CA LEU A 180 -11.92 -9.45 19.89
C LEU A 180 -13.29 -10.14 20.02
N GLY A 181 -14.27 -9.46 20.61
CA GLY A 181 -15.58 -10.02 20.91
C GLY A 181 -15.62 -10.86 22.17
N ASP A 182 -14.51 -10.91 22.89
CA ASP A 182 -14.32 -11.64 24.13
C ASP A 182 -13.14 -11.02 24.90
N TYR A 183 -12.87 -11.51 26.10
CA TYR A 183 -11.72 -11.09 26.93
C TYR A 183 -10.36 -11.49 26.32
N GLY A 184 -10.34 -12.48 25.41
CA GLY A 184 -9.15 -12.99 24.73
C GLY A 184 -9.41 -13.39 23.30
N VAL A 185 -8.35 -13.83 22.62
CA VAL A 185 -8.44 -14.33 21.24
C VAL A 185 -9.12 -15.70 21.22
N GLY A 186 -10.24 -15.83 20.53
CA GLY A 186 -11.05 -17.04 20.49
C GLY A 186 -12.02 -17.06 19.31
N GLN A 187 -13.07 -17.88 19.43
CA GLN A 187 -14.08 -18.06 18.37
C GLN A 187 -14.75 -16.73 17.95
N PRO A 188 -15.16 -15.84 18.87
CA PRO A 188 -15.72 -14.55 18.45
C PRO A 188 -14.75 -13.70 17.64
N THR A 189 -13.44 -13.75 18.00
CA THR A 189 -12.38 -13.04 17.26
C THR A 189 -12.26 -13.56 15.84
N LEU A 190 -12.20 -14.88 15.67
CA LEU A 190 -12.07 -15.52 14.37
C LEU A 190 -13.23 -15.14 13.44
N ASN A 191 -14.48 -15.20 13.96
CA ASN A 191 -15.66 -14.83 13.20
C ASN A 191 -15.64 -13.36 12.75
N ARG A 192 -15.26 -12.43 13.67
CA ARG A 192 -15.17 -11.00 13.35
C ARG A 192 -14.09 -10.72 12.31
N PHE A 193 -12.92 -11.34 12.46
CA PHE A 193 -11.81 -11.12 11.54
C PHE A 193 -12.09 -11.71 10.16
N TYR A 194 -12.82 -12.83 10.08
CA TYR A 194 -13.31 -13.36 8.82
C TYR A 194 -14.24 -12.36 8.11
N VAL A 195 -15.22 -11.81 8.83
CA VAL A 195 -16.13 -10.80 8.27
C VAL A 195 -15.38 -9.54 7.88
N PHE A 196 -14.48 -9.02 8.74
CA PHE A 196 -13.71 -7.80 8.43
C PHE A 196 -12.80 -8.00 7.22
N HIS A 197 -12.07 -9.11 7.14
CA HIS A 197 -11.23 -9.41 5.99
C HIS A 197 -12.03 -9.44 4.69
N TYR A 198 -13.15 -10.11 4.70
CA TYR A 198 -14.01 -10.25 3.53
C TYR A 198 -14.66 -8.92 3.12
N VAL A 199 -15.34 -8.24 4.04
CA VAL A 199 -16.08 -7.01 3.77
C VAL A 199 -15.14 -5.87 3.40
N LEU A 200 -14.05 -5.66 4.14
CA LEU A 200 -13.09 -4.59 3.86
C LEU A 200 -12.41 -4.76 2.50
N SER A 201 -12.30 -5.98 1.97
CA SER A 201 -11.78 -6.21 0.63
C SER A 201 -12.66 -5.59 -0.46
N PHE A 202 -13.98 -5.60 -0.30
CA PHE A 202 -14.91 -4.89 -1.20
C PHE A 202 -14.95 -3.38 -0.92
N VAL A 203 -14.82 -2.97 0.33
CA VAL A 203 -14.66 -1.56 0.69
C VAL A 203 -13.37 -0.99 0.05
N LEU A 204 -12.29 -1.75 0.07
CA LEU A 204 -11.04 -1.39 -0.62
C LEU A 204 -11.26 -1.17 -2.12
N LEU A 205 -12.00 -2.07 -2.79
CA LEU A 205 -12.35 -1.93 -4.21
C LEU A 205 -13.11 -0.62 -4.48
N LEU A 206 -14.06 -0.25 -3.61
CA LEU A 206 -14.79 1.01 -3.69
C LEU A 206 -13.84 2.22 -3.56
N PHE A 207 -12.94 2.21 -2.56
CA PHE A 207 -11.97 3.28 -2.37
C PHE A 207 -10.98 3.41 -3.55
N VAL A 208 -10.57 2.29 -4.15
CA VAL A 208 -9.76 2.29 -5.38
C VAL A 208 -10.54 2.94 -6.53
N GLY A 209 -11.83 2.64 -6.67
CA GLY A 209 -12.71 3.32 -7.62
C GLY A 209 -12.75 4.84 -7.42
N LEU A 210 -12.90 5.29 -6.17
CA LEU A 210 -12.88 6.72 -5.80
C LEU A 210 -11.51 7.37 -6.09
N HIS A 211 -10.42 6.67 -5.82
CA HIS A 211 -9.06 7.14 -6.10
C HIS A 211 -8.81 7.32 -7.60
N ILE A 212 -9.23 6.36 -8.42
CA ILE A 212 -9.15 6.45 -9.89
C ILE A 212 -10.03 7.60 -10.39
N TRP A 213 -11.24 7.72 -9.86
CA TRP A 213 -12.14 8.83 -10.20
C TRP A 213 -11.54 10.19 -9.85
N ALA A 214 -10.92 10.34 -8.68
CA ALA A 214 -10.23 11.57 -8.30
C ALA A 214 -9.09 11.92 -9.29
N ILE A 215 -8.32 10.92 -9.76
CA ILE A 215 -7.31 11.14 -10.81
C ILE A 215 -7.95 11.64 -12.12
N HIS A 216 -9.11 11.13 -12.49
CA HIS A 216 -9.81 11.56 -13.71
C HIS A 216 -10.35 12.99 -13.60
N CYS A 217 -10.71 13.44 -12.38
CA CYS A 217 -11.16 14.82 -12.15
C CYS A 217 -10.03 15.85 -12.33
N VAL A 218 -8.82 15.56 -11.82
CA VAL A 218 -7.71 16.54 -11.73
C VAL A 218 -6.57 16.26 -12.73
N GLY A 219 -6.63 15.14 -13.45
CA GLY A 219 -5.59 14.69 -14.36
C GLY A 219 -4.38 14.07 -13.66
N GLN A 220 -3.66 13.26 -14.40
CA GLN A 220 -2.47 12.55 -13.91
C GLN A 220 -1.26 13.48 -13.76
N GLY A 221 -0.50 13.31 -12.67
CA GLY A 221 0.80 13.95 -12.51
C GLY A 221 1.84 13.41 -13.49
N ASN A 222 3.01 14.06 -13.55
CA ASN A 222 4.12 13.64 -14.42
C ASN A 222 5.48 13.83 -13.74
N PRO A 223 6.58 13.23 -14.27
CA PRO A 223 7.90 13.25 -13.64
C PRO A 223 8.55 14.63 -13.50
N THR A 224 8.10 15.64 -14.24
CA THR A 224 8.60 17.01 -14.09
C THR A 224 7.78 17.83 -13.08
N GLY A 225 6.57 17.40 -12.79
CA GLY A 225 5.61 18.14 -11.95
C GLY A 225 5.03 19.39 -12.62
N LEU A 226 5.29 19.59 -13.91
CA LEU A 226 4.75 20.71 -14.68
C LEU A 226 3.30 20.48 -15.04
N ALA A 227 2.51 21.56 -15.10
CA ALA A 227 1.18 21.52 -15.67
C ALA A 227 1.25 21.27 -17.20
N ILE A 228 0.28 20.57 -17.73
CA ILE A 228 0.10 20.38 -19.17
C ILE A 228 -0.30 21.74 -19.79
N GLN A 229 0.49 22.23 -20.74
CA GLN A 229 0.29 23.53 -21.40
C GLN A 229 -0.43 23.41 -22.74
N SER A 230 -0.36 22.25 -23.38
CA SER A 230 -0.97 22.03 -24.68
C SER A 230 -1.34 20.57 -24.92
N ASP A 231 -2.27 20.33 -25.83
CA ASP A 231 -2.64 18.96 -26.27
C ASP A 231 -1.47 18.16 -26.85
N LYS A 232 -0.43 18.85 -27.37
CA LYS A 232 0.78 18.21 -27.90
C LYS A 232 1.60 17.50 -26.80
N GLU A 233 1.39 17.86 -25.54
CA GLU A 233 2.09 17.27 -24.38
C GLU A 233 1.41 16.02 -23.85
N THR A 234 0.25 15.65 -24.40
CA THR A 234 -0.50 14.46 -24.02
C THR A 234 -0.58 13.44 -25.15
N VAL A 235 -0.87 12.20 -24.78
CA VAL A 235 -1.27 11.11 -25.65
C VAL A 235 -2.51 10.43 -25.06
N PRO A 236 -3.34 9.73 -25.86
CA PRO A 236 -4.42 8.94 -25.27
C PRO A 236 -3.85 7.80 -24.44
N PHE A 237 -4.58 7.41 -23.40
CA PHE A 237 -4.18 6.29 -22.56
C PHE A 237 -3.96 5.03 -23.40
N ALA A 238 -4.93 4.62 -24.19
CA ALA A 238 -4.75 3.54 -25.14
C ALA A 238 -4.44 4.09 -26.55
N PRO A 239 -3.45 3.52 -27.25
CA PRO A 239 -2.64 2.36 -26.89
C PRO A 239 -1.38 2.72 -26.07
N TYR A 240 -1.01 4.00 -25.94
CA TYR A 240 0.35 4.41 -25.55
C TYR A 240 0.70 4.08 -24.08
N ALA A 241 -0.08 4.55 -23.12
CA ALA A 241 0.17 4.24 -21.71
C ALA A 241 -0.20 2.79 -21.41
N LEU A 242 -1.28 2.28 -22.00
CA LEU A 242 -1.72 0.91 -21.83
C LEU A 242 -0.63 -0.12 -22.21
N ILE A 243 0.09 0.08 -23.32
CA ILE A 243 1.19 -0.82 -23.72
C ILE A 243 2.31 -0.79 -22.67
N LYS A 244 2.65 0.40 -22.13
CA LYS A 244 3.64 0.50 -21.05
C LYS A 244 3.18 -0.20 -19.78
N ASP A 245 1.90 -0.07 -19.44
CA ASP A 245 1.33 -0.72 -18.26
C ASP A 245 1.34 -2.25 -18.44
N ILE A 246 0.92 -2.78 -19.61
CA ILE A 246 0.96 -4.20 -19.91
C ILE A 246 2.40 -4.75 -19.80
N PHE A 247 3.38 -4.05 -20.38
CA PHE A 247 4.77 -4.46 -20.28
C PHE A 247 5.26 -4.51 -18.81
N ALA A 248 4.99 -3.46 -18.04
CA ALA A 248 5.40 -3.41 -16.64
C ALA A 248 4.68 -4.46 -15.78
N ILE A 249 3.38 -4.68 -16.02
CA ILE A 249 2.60 -5.74 -15.37
C ILE A 249 3.21 -7.11 -15.71
N THR A 250 3.53 -7.37 -16.96
CA THR A 250 4.15 -8.65 -17.38
C THR A 250 5.48 -8.88 -16.66
N VAL A 251 6.36 -7.88 -16.62
CA VAL A 251 7.64 -7.99 -15.90
C VAL A 251 7.40 -8.23 -14.41
N PHE A 252 6.48 -7.52 -13.79
CA PHE A 252 6.15 -7.70 -12.38
C PHE A 252 5.58 -9.09 -12.10
N LEU A 253 4.70 -9.60 -12.97
CA LEU A 253 4.12 -10.94 -12.85
C LEU A 253 5.13 -12.07 -13.07
N ILE A 254 6.20 -11.84 -13.84
CA ILE A 254 7.31 -12.80 -13.95
C ILE A 254 8.00 -12.96 -12.59
N PHE A 255 8.31 -11.86 -11.89
CA PHE A 255 8.87 -11.92 -10.55
C PHE A 255 7.89 -12.55 -9.55
N PHE A 256 6.62 -12.19 -9.63
CA PHE A 256 5.57 -12.79 -8.81
C PHE A 256 5.49 -14.30 -9.03
N ALA A 257 5.46 -14.77 -10.29
CA ALA A 257 5.42 -16.18 -10.65
C ALA A 257 6.66 -16.93 -10.16
N TRP A 258 7.83 -16.29 -10.20
CA TRP A 258 9.06 -16.88 -9.64
C TRP A 258 8.88 -17.24 -8.17
N PHE A 259 8.41 -16.31 -7.34
CA PHE A 259 8.15 -16.59 -5.91
C PHE A 259 7.03 -17.60 -5.74
N LEU A 260 5.93 -17.46 -6.48
CA LEU A 260 4.77 -18.35 -6.38
C LEU A 260 5.13 -19.82 -6.65
N PHE A 261 5.93 -20.10 -7.66
CA PHE A 261 6.20 -21.47 -8.10
C PHE A 261 7.47 -22.08 -7.49
N TYR A 262 8.46 -21.27 -7.14
CA TYR A 262 9.74 -21.77 -6.65
C TYR A 262 9.99 -21.47 -5.17
N MET A 263 9.36 -20.43 -4.61
CA MET A 263 9.63 -19.97 -3.25
C MET A 263 8.34 -19.53 -2.53
N PRO A 264 7.25 -20.33 -2.53
CA PRO A 264 5.92 -19.89 -2.06
C PRO A 264 5.89 -19.54 -0.57
N ASP A 265 6.76 -20.11 0.23
CA ASP A 265 6.79 -19.92 1.68
C ASP A 265 7.89 -18.94 2.14
N TYR A 266 8.70 -18.40 1.19
CA TYR A 266 9.86 -17.55 1.53
C TYR A 266 9.50 -16.25 2.25
N MET A 267 8.35 -15.65 1.91
CA MET A 267 7.89 -14.40 2.51
C MET A 267 6.99 -14.61 3.73
N GLY A 268 6.70 -15.86 4.09
CA GLY A 268 5.90 -16.23 5.25
C GLY A 268 6.76 -16.60 6.46
N GLN A 269 6.09 -16.99 7.53
CA GLN A 269 6.71 -17.42 8.79
C GLN A 269 6.48 -18.91 9.00
N ALA A 270 7.57 -19.67 9.14
CA ALA A 270 7.51 -21.14 9.29
C ALA A 270 6.71 -21.57 10.53
N GLU A 271 6.80 -20.81 11.63
CA GLU A 271 6.10 -21.10 12.87
C GLU A 271 4.55 -21.02 12.71
N ASN A 272 4.05 -20.34 11.69
CA ASN A 272 2.62 -20.27 11.42
C ASN A 272 2.05 -21.53 10.76
N TYR A 273 2.89 -22.51 10.41
CA TYR A 273 2.48 -23.86 10.01
C TYR A 273 2.30 -24.82 11.20
N ASN A 274 2.52 -24.35 12.42
CA ASN A 274 2.14 -25.07 13.63
C ASN A 274 0.71 -24.70 14.02
N VAL A 275 -0.07 -25.72 14.42
CA VAL A 275 -1.41 -25.51 14.99
C VAL A 275 -1.31 -24.58 16.19
N ALA A 276 -2.23 -23.65 16.30
CA ALA A 276 -2.29 -22.73 17.42
C ALA A 276 -2.52 -23.46 18.76
N ASP A 277 -1.66 -23.22 19.72
CA ASP A 277 -1.77 -23.71 21.09
C ASP A 277 -1.78 -22.49 22.03
N PRO A 278 -2.90 -22.17 22.66
CA PRO A 278 -3.01 -21.00 23.55
C PRO A 278 -2.08 -21.05 24.77
N LEU A 279 -1.58 -22.27 25.12
CA LEU A 279 -0.68 -22.50 26.25
C LEU A 279 0.80 -22.35 25.87
N LYS A 280 1.10 -22.22 24.59
CA LYS A 280 2.47 -22.05 24.09
C LYS A 280 2.62 -20.67 23.45
N ALA A 281 3.68 -19.97 23.80
CA ALA A 281 4.08 -18.77 23.09
C ALA A 281 5.26 -19.09 22.15
N PRO A 282 5.27 -18.62 20.91
CA PRO A 282 6.46 -18.72 20.07
C PRO A 282 7.59 -17.93 20.72
N LEU A 283 8.83 -18.38 20.51
CA LEU A 283 10.02 -17.70 21.04
C LEU A 283 10.06 -16.22 20.65
N ARG A 284 9.44 -15.90 19.52
CA ARG A 284 9.44 -14.56 18.99
C ARG A 284 8.17 -14.28 18.17
N VAL A 285 7.43 -13.26 18.57
CA VAL A 285 6.27 -12.76 17.83
C VAL A 285 6.70 -11.54 17.02
N VAL A 286 6.79 -11.69 15.70
CA VAL A 286 7.04 -10.59 14.77
C VAL A 286 5.93 -10.55 13.73
N PRO A 287 5.48 -9.36 13.31
CA PRO A 287 4.51 -9.25 12.24
C PRO A 287 5.15 -9.59 10.88
N GLU A 288 4.31 -9.69 9.86
CA GLU A 288 4.74 -9.83 8.48
C GLU A 288 5.66 -8.68 8.05
N TRP A 289 6.58 -8.97 7.10
CA TRP A 289 7.69 -8.07 6.74
C TRP A 289 7.24 -6.63 6.40
N TYR A 290 6.08 -6.48 5.81
CA TYR A 290 5.55 -5.16 5.42
C TYR A 290 5.05 -4.33 6.61
N PHE A 291 4.91 -4.89 7.79
CA PHE A 291 4.62 -4.17 9.04
C PHE A 291 5.89 -3.87 9.86
N LEU A 292 7.01 -4.53 9.58
CA LEU A 292 8.23 -4.43 10.39
C LEU A 292 8.75 -2.99 10.57
N PRO A 293 8.70 -2.09 9.59
CA PRO A 293 9.13 -0.71 9.81
C PRO A 293 8.34 -0.01 10.92
N PHE A 294 7.03 -0.19 10.92
CA PHE A 294 6.14 0.38 11.92
C PHE A 294 6.24 -0.34 13.26
N TYR A 295 6.47 -1.65 13.25
CA TYR A 295 6.75 -2.43 14.44
C TYR A 295 8.07 -2.02 15.12
N ALA A 296 9.09 -1.64 14.35
CA ALA A 296 10.30 -1.05 14.90
C ALA A 296 10.00 0.25 15.64
N ILE A 297 9.23 1.16 15.02
CA ILE A 297 8.81 2.42 15.65
C ILE A 297 8.03 2.17 16.95
N LEU A 298 7.11 1.21 16.96
CA LEU A 298 6.36 0.79 18.15
C LEU A 298 7.29 0.46 19.33
N ARG A 299 8.39 -0.25 19.06
CA ARG A 299 9.34 -0.75 20.08
C ARG A 299 10.45 0.23 20.45
N ALA A 300 10.51 1.40 19.78
CA ALA A 300 11.57 2.38 19.99
C ALA A 300 11.55 3.00 21.40
N ILE A 301 10.38 3.06 22.04
CA ILE A 301 10.21 3.65 23.37
C ILE A 301 10.16 2.54 24.41
N THR A 302 11.11 2.59 25.34
CA THR A 302 11.27 1.61 26.44
C THR A 302 11.17 2.24 27.83
N PHE A 303 10.87 3.54 27.90
CA PHE A 303 10.73 4.30 29.13
C PHE A 303 9.40 5.06 29.15
N ASP A 304 8.85 5.25 30.33
CA ASP A 304 7.60 5.95 30.52
C ASP A 304 7.79 7.47 30.38
N ILE A 305 6.79 8.13 29.81
CA ILE A 305 6.78 9.60 29.63
C ILE A 305 5.71 10.20 30.51
N GLY A 306 6.14 10.71 31.67
CA GLY A 306 5.22 11.22 32.68
C GLY A 306 4.27 10.14 33.18
N ILE A 307 2.97 10.32 32.98
CA ILE A 307 1.91 9.37 33.38
C ILE A 307 1.64 8.30 32.31
N PHE A 308 2.26 8.41 31.15
CA PHE A 308 2.00 7.51 30.03
C PHE A 308 3.04 6.37 29.98
N PRO A 309 2.61 5.11 30.06
CA PRO A 309 3.52 3.97 29.94
C PRO A 309 4.15 3.88 28.54
N SER A 310 5.36 3.36 28.47
CA SER A 310 6.12 3.20 27.23
C SER A 310 5.35 2.46 26.13
N THR A 311 4.54 1.48 26.50
CA THR A 311 3.68 0.72 25.58
C THR A 311 2.61 1.61 24.92
N PHE A 312 2.01 2.52 25.66
CA PHE A 312 1.06 3.49 25.10
C PHE A 312 1.75 4.50 24.18
N VAL A 313 2.89 5.04 24.60
CA VAL A 313 3.65 6.00 23.78
C VAL A 313 4.13 5.34 22.48
N GLY A 314 4.64 4.11 22.56
CA GLY A 314 5.00 3.32 21.38
C GLY A 314 3.82 3.09 20.43
N PHE A 315 2.63 2.77 20.98
CA PHE A 315 1.41 2.63 20.17
C PHE A 315 1.02 3.95 19.50
N VAL A 316 1.10 5.08 20.20
CA VAL A 316 0.83 6.41 19.61
C VAL A 316 1.82 6.70 18.48
N LEU A 317 3.12 6.42 18.64
CA LEU A 317 4.10 6.59 17.58
C LEU A 317 3.84 5.68 16.39
N PHE A 318 3.47 4.42 16.64
CA PHE A 318 3.08 3.48 15.58
C PHE A 318 1.92 4.04 14.74
N VAL A 319 0.83 4.46 15.37
CA VAL A 319 -0.33 5.04 14.67
C VAL A 319 0.05 6.35 13.97
N SER A 320 0.81 7.21 14.65
CA SER A 320 1.26 8.49 14.10
C SER A 320 2.15 8.33 12.88
N SER A 321 2.98 7.28 12.83
CA SER A 321 3.87 7.01 11.68
C SER A 321 3.10 6.70 10.40
N ILE A 322 1.91 6.14 10.51
CA ILE A 322 1.01 5.89 9.38
C ILE A 322 0.17 7.15 9.08
N CYS A 323 -0.42 7.75 10.12
CA CYS A 323 -1.31 8.90 9.97
C CYS A 323 -0.60 10.15 9.43
N ILE A 324 0.69 10.34 9.71
CA ILE A 324 1.47 11.48 9.22
C ILE A 324 1.49 11.54 7.69
N LEU A 325 1.39 10.40 7.02
CA LEU A 325 1.35 10.32 5.56
C LEU A 325 0.13 11.05 4.97
N ILE A 326 -0.99 11.10 5.70
CA ILE A 326 -2.19 11.85 5.28
C ILE A 326 -1.86 13.33 5.10
N PHE A 327 -1.02 13.89 5.98
CA PHE A 327 -0.72 15.30 6.05
C PHE A 327 0.40 15.78 5.12
N VAL A 328 1.06 14.87 4.40
CA VAL A 328 2.16 15.19 3.47
C VAL A 328 1.84 16.32 2.49
N PRO A 329 0.64 16.41 1.88
CA PRO A 329 0.33 17.52 0.96
C PRO A 329 0.47 18.90 1.58
N TRP A 330 0.19 19.04 2.87
CA TRP A 330 0.24 20.31 3.61
C TRP A 330 1.58 20.53 4.32
N LEU A 331 2.30 19.46 4.63
CA LEU A 331 3.65 19.52 5.22
C LEU A 331 4.70 19.92 4.18
N ASP A 332 4.60 19.44 2.92
CA ASP A 332 5.56 19.81 1.87
C ASP A 332 5.22 21.18 1.25
N ARG A 333 5.80 22.24 1.83
CA ARG A 333 5.59 23.64 1.44
C ARG A 333 6.31 24.06 0.15
N SER A 334 7.08 23.17 -0.50
CA SER A 334 7.77 23.51 -1.73
C SER A 334 6.80 23.76 -2.89
N LYS A 335 7.04 24.81 -3.67
CA LYS A 335 6.30 25.05 -4.92
C LYS A 335 6.72 24.10 -6.04
N ILE A 336 7.92 23.51 -5.93
CA ILE A 336 8.45 22.55 -6.91
C ILE A 336 8.03 21.15 -6.51
N CYS A 337 7.38 20.42 -7.43
CA CYS A 337 6.84 19.09 -7.14
C CYS A 337 7.95 18.03 -7.06
N SER A 338 8.70 17.89 -8.14
CA SER A 338 9.60 16.74 -8.35
C SER A 338 10.94 16.90 -7.65
N ALA A 339 11.35 15.89 -6.88
CA ALA A 339 12.70 15.74 -6.31
C ALA A 339 13.82 15.84 -7.36
N ARG A 340 13.51 15.63 -8.63
CA ARG A 340 14.46 15.78 -9.72
C ARG A 340 15.08 17.19 -9.79
N TYR A 341 14.34 18.20 -9.37
CA TYR A 341 14.74 19.61 -9.38
C TYR A 341 15.03 20.16 -7.99
N ARG A 342 14.98 19.31 -6.98
CA ARG A 342 15.19 19.59 -5.56
C ARG A 342 16.38 18.76 -5.06
N PRO A 343 17.62 19.20 -5.26
CA PRO A 343 18.81 18.38 -5.02
C PRO A 343 18.97 17.97 -3.56
N VAL A 344 18.70 18.88 -2.60
CA VAL A 344 18.81 18.58 -1.17
C VAL A 344 17.65 17.69 -0.71
N TYR A 345 16.43 17.99 -1.11
CA TYR A 345 15.27 17.12 -0.85
C TYR A 345 15.49 15.69 -1.37
N LYS A 346 16.09 15.56 -2.55
CA LYS A 346 16.38 14.25 -3.13
C LYS A 346 17.30 13.42 -2.25
N ILE A 347 18.27 14.02 -1.57
CA ILE A 347 19.16 13.31 -0.63
C ILE A 347 18.35 12.82 0.58
N PHE A 348 17.55 13.70 1.20
CA PHE A 348 16.71 13.33 2.33
C PHE A 348 15.64 12.30 1.96
N PHE A 349 15.09 12.38 0.75
CA PHE A 349 14.14 11.36 0.27
C PHE A 349 14.79 9.98 0.17
N TRP A 350 15.99 9.87 -0.40
CA TRP A 350 16.67 8.58 -0.47
C TRP A 350 17.12 8.09 0.90
N ALA A 351 17.51 8.99 1.79
CA ALA A 351 17.78 8.66 3.18
C ALA A 351 16.52 8.11 3.86
N LEU A 352 15.30 8.67 3.60
CA LEU A 352 14.04 8.11 4.11
C LEU A 352 13.77 6.70 3.55
N VAL A 353 14.02 6.47 2.27
CA VAL A 353 13.83 5.13 1.67
C VAL A 353 14.75 4.11 2.35
N ILE A 354 16.02 4.48 2.57
CA ILE A 354 16.99 3.63 3.28
C ILE A 354 16.55 3.42 4.73
N ASP A 355 16.08 4.46 5.40
CA ASP A 355 15.61 4.44 6.78
C ASP A 355 14.41 3.49 6.97
N VAL A 356 13.42 3.54 6.08
CA VAL A 356 12.26 2.63 6.13
C VAL A 356 12.69 1.16 5.93
N VAL A 357 13.63 0.89 5.02
CA VAL A 357 14.19 -0.46 4.84
C VAL A 357 14.96 -0.88 6.08
N PHE A 358 15.75 0.02 6.66
CA PHE A 358 16.53 -0.22 7.87
C PHE A 358 15.63 -0.45 9.08
N LEU A 359 14.56 0.34 9.26
CA LEU A 359 13.53 0.09 10.27
C LEU A 359 12.89 -1.30 10.09
N GLY A 360 12.62 -1.71 8.85
CA GLY A 360 12.14 -3.07 8.58
C GLY A 360 13.12 -4.14 9.05
N TRP A 361 14.41 -3.96 8.75
CA TRP A 361 15.44 -4.86 9.24
C TRP A 361 15.55 -4.84 10.77
N LEU A 362 15.56 -3.68 11.41
CA LEU A 362 15.57 -3.53 12.87
C LEU A 362 14.31 -4.18 13.50
N GLY A 363 13.15 -4.00 12.92
CA GLY A 363 11.90 -4.63 13.35
C GLY A 363 11.95 -6.15 13.34
N SER A 364 12.75 -6.72 12.45
CA SER A 364 12.99 -8.15 12.38
C SER A 364 14.03 -8.67 13.40
N ARG A 365 14.70 -7.86 14.21
CA ARG A 365 15.75 -8.26 15.15
C ARG A 365 15.26 -8.30 16.59
N GLU A 366 15.92 -9.10 17.41
CA GLU A 366 15.76 -9.07 18.86
C GLU A 366 16.31 -7.76 19.42
N ILE A 367 15.63 -7.24 20.45
CA ILE A 367 16.06 -6.00 21.10
C ILE A 367 17.25 -6.29 22.01
N ASN A 368 18.33 -5.60 21.75
CA ASN A 368 19.44 -5.37 22.64
C ASN A 368 19.81 -3.89 22.59
N ASP A 369 20.72 -3.42 23.42
CA ASP A 369 21.06 -2.00 23.54
C ASP A 369 21.46 -1.37 22.20
N LYS A 370 22.22 -2.10 21.36
CA LYS A 370 22.63 -1.60 20.04
C LYS A 370 21.45 -1.50 19.07
N ILE A 371 20.62 -2.55 19.01
CA ILE A 371 19.43 -2.56 18.15
C ILE A 371 18.44 -1.48 18.60
N LEU A 372 18.26 -1.31 19.91
CA LEU A 372 17.39 -0.27 20.47
C LEU A 372 17.85 1.14 20.06
N LEU A 373 19.15 1.44 20.25
CA LEU A 373 19.72 2.73 19.88
C LEU A 373 19.49 3.05 18.38
N TRP A 374 19.79 2.10 17.49
CA TRP A 374 19.55 2.31 16.06
C TRP A 374 18.07 2.46 15.72
N THR A 375 17.19 1.71 16.41
CA THR A 375 15.74 1.83 16.23
C THR A 375 15.24 3.21 16.64
N GLN A 376 15.76 3.76 17.75
CA GLN A 376 15.43 5.10 18.20
C GLN A 376 15.90 6.17 17.22
N LEU A 377 17.17 6.09 16.76
CA LEU A 377 17.72 7.04 15.79
C LEU A 377 16.96 7.02 14.47
N ALA A 378 16.66 5.84 13.94
CA ALA A 378 15.87 5.68 12.72
C ALA A 378 14.44 6.22 12.92
N THR A 379 13.78 5.93 14.04
CA THR A 379 12.46 6.48 14.37
C THR A 379 12.48 8.01 14.43
N VAL A 380 13.48 8.59 15.06
CA VAL A 380 13.65 10.06 15.11
C VAL A 380 13.83 10.63 13.71
N TYR A 381 14.67 10.01 12.86
CA TYR A 381 14.84 10.46 11.47
C TYR A 381 13.53 10.40 10.69
N TYR A 382 12.76 9.30 10.82
CA TYR A 382 11.46 9.16 10.17
C TYR A 382 10.54 10.36 10.46
N PHE A 383 10.37 10.72 11.74
CA PHE A 383 9.51 11.85 12.12
C PHE A 383 10.13 13.21 11.75
N ILE A 384 11.44 13.39 11.88
CA ILE A 384 12.14 14.61 11.43
C ILE A 384 11.91 14.84 9.95
N PHE A 385 11.92 13.80 9.11
CA PHE A 385 11.68 13.97 7.68
C PHE A 385 10.32 14.64 7.41
N PHE A 386 9.25 14.15 8.02
CA PHE A 386 7.91 14.68 7.78
C PHE A 386 7.63 16.00 8.52
N LEU A 387 8.04 16.12 9.78
CA LEU A 387 7.66 17.24 10.64
C LEU A 387 8.61 18.44 10.55
N VAL A 388 9.86 18.21 10.14
CA VAL A 388 10.88 19.26 10.09
C VAL A 388 11.35 19.48 8.66
N ILE A 389 11.89 18.46 7.99
CA ILE A 389 12.51 18.60 6.67
C ILE A 389 11.49 19.07 5.62
N LEU A 390 10.34 18.40 5.51
CA LEU A 390 9.33 18.78 4.52
C LEU A 390 8.85 20.23 4.65
N PRO A 391 8.50 20.75 5.84
CA PRO A 391 8.01 22.12 5.95
C PRO A 391 9.10 23.21 5.91
N THR A 392 10.34 22.92 6.34
CA THR A 392 11.38 23.95 6.48
C THR A 392 12.37 23.98 5.33
N LEU A 393 12.75 22.85 4.77
CA LEU A 393 13.72 22.73 3.69
C LEU A 393 13.44 23.65 2.49
N PRO A 394 12.19 23.87 2.05
CA PRO A 394 11.90 24.76 0.93
C PRO A 394 12.36 26.21 1.11
N ALA A 395 12.57 26.67 2.34
CA ALA A 395 13.05 28.03 2.63
C ALA A 395 14.56 28.17 2.35
N PHE A 396 15.31 27.09 2.36
CA PHE A 396 16.78 27.11 2.27
C PHE A 396 17.32 26.42 1.01
N GLU A 397 16.48 25.59 0.36
CA GLU A 397 16.91 24.79 -0.77
C GLU A 397 17.03 25.61 -2.05
N LYS A 398 18.21 25.58 -2.70
CA LYS A 398 18.39 26.09 -4.06
C LYS A 398 17.94 25.03 -5.07
N ASN A 399 16.89 25.34 -5.77
CA ASN A 399 16.30 24.44 -6.76
C ASN A 399 17.00 24.53 -8.12
N CYS A 400 17.04 23.43 -8.85
CA CYS A 400 17.48 23.43 -10.24
C CYS A 400 16.42 24.08 -11.14
N SER A 401 16.83 24.63 -12.28
CA SER A 401 15.93 25.22 -13.27
C SER A 401 14.97 24.18 -13.84
N LEU A 402 13.68 24.51 -13.84
CA LEU A 402 12.67 23.68 -14.50
C LEU A 402 12.67 23.93 -16.00
N PRO A 403 12.38 22.90 -16.82
CA PRO A 403 12.06 23.11 -18.23
C PRO A 403 10.77 23.95 -18.36
N SER A 404 10.67 24.74 -19.41
CA SER A 404 9.48 25.57 -19.65
C SER A 404 8.22 24.73 -19.99
N SER A 405 8.40 23.52 -20.50
CA SER A 405 7.32 22.63 -20.91
C SER A 405 7.72 21.16 -20.88
N ILE A 406 6.76 20.25 -20.89
CA ILE A 406 6.99 18.80 -21.03
C ILE A 406 7.71 18.50 -22.34
N MET A 407 7.39 19.20 -23.40
CA MET A 407 8.05 19.01 -24.72
C MET A 407 9.53 19.42 -24.67
N GLN A 408 9.88 20.46 -23.92
CA GLN A 408 11.29 20.86 -23.73
C GLN A 408 12.05 19.78 -22.96
N ASP A 409 11.49 19.21 -21.87
CA ASP A 409 12.10 18.09 -21.14
C ASP A 409 12.39 16.90 -22.05
N LEU A 410 11.42 16.54 -22.91
CA LEU A 410 11.59 15.44 -23.85
C LEU A 410 12.68 15.70 -24.89
N LYS A 411 12.78 16.93 -25.42
CA LYS A 411 13.86 17.32 -26.34
C LYS A 411 15.23 17.27 -25.65
N GLN A 412 15.33 17.74 -24.41
CA GLN A 412 16.58 17.69 -23.65
C GLN A 412 17.02 16.26 -23.36
N LYS A 413 16.08 15.36 -23.00
CA LYS A 413 16.38 13.93 -22.82
C LYS A 413 16.90 13.28 -24.09
N LYS A 414 16.26 13.56 -25.22
CA LYS A 414 16.70 13.03 -26.52
C LYS A 414 18.13 13.45 -26.87
N LYS A 415 18.51 14.72 -26.60
CA LYS A 415 19.87 15.21 -26.81
C LYS A 415 20.95 14.59 -25.89
N ARG A 416 20.56 14.03 -24.73
CA ARG A 416 21.50 13.37 -23.79
C ARG A 416 21.73 11.88 -24.11
N LEU A 417 20.92 11.29 -24.97
CA LEU A 417 20.99 9.89 -25.38
C LEU A 417 21.79 9.72 -26.71
N TRP A 418 22.16 10.82 -27.35
CA TRP A 418 23.06 10.93 -28.51
C TRP A 418 24.33 11.73 -28.11
#